data_8718cad15c48fb462b6dfabb2d4b8012
#
_entry.id   8718cad15c48fb462b6dfabb2d4b8012
#
_cell.length_a   1.000
_cell.length_b   1.000
_cell.length_c   1.000
_cell.angle_alpha   90.00
_cell.angle_beta   90.00
_cell.angle_gamma   90.00
#
_symmetry.space_group_name_H-M   'P 1'
#
loop_
_entity.id
_entity.type
_entity.pdbx_description
1 polymer ?
#
loop_
_entity_poly.entity_id
_entity_poly.type
_entity_poly.pdbx_seq_one_letter_code
_entity_poly.pdbx_strand_id
1 'polypeptide(L)'
;MKLKKGFVVREVCSQKVIVAEGLEAVDFGKLISLNDSAAFVWQLAEKQGDFTVESLAAEFCKEYDTDEKTAQNDIRELLEKWQKTGVVE
;
A
#
# COMPACT_ATOMS: atom_id res chain seq x y z
N MET A 1 -11.66 -3.00 -4.22
CA MET A 1 -10.35 -2.72 -4.83
C MET A 1 -9.40 -3.89 -4.57
N LYS A 2 -8.48 -4.11 -5.44
CA LYS A 2 -7.49 -5.18 -5.31
C LYS A 2 -6.11 -4.65 -5.67
N LEU A 3 -5.08 -5.18 -5.03
CA LEU A 3 -3.72 -4.90 -5.44
C LEU A 3 -3.47 -5.60 -6.79
N LYS A 4 -2.78 -4.91 -7.67
CA LYS A 4 -2.42 -5.46 -8.97
C LYS A 4 -1.38 -6.55 -8.79
N LYS A 5 -1.54 -7.66 -9.50
CA LYS A 5 -0.58 -8.77 -9.42
C LYS A 5 0.77 -8.35 -9.99
N GLY A 6 1.82 -8.91 -9.43
CA GLY A 6 3.17 -8.65 -9.89
C GLY A 6 3.91 -7.55 -9.14
N PHE A 7 3.32 -7.02 -8.08
CA PHE A 7 3.99 -6.03 -7.24
C PHE A 7 4.23 -6.60 -5.86
N VAL A 8 5.42 -6.35 -5.32
CA VAL A 8 5.82 -6.82 -4.00
C VAL A 8 6.54 -5.71 -3.26
N VAL A 9 6.57 -5.82 -1.94
CA VAL A 9 7.32 -4.88 -1.10
C VAL A 9 8.70 -5.47 -0.84
N ARG A 10 9.73 -4.67 -1.07
CA ARG A 10 11.12 -5.01 -0.80
C ARG A 10 11.72 -3.98 0.13
N GLU A 11 12.68 -4.41 0.93
CA GLU A 11 13.44 -3.50 1.77
C GLU A 11 14.76 -3.16 1.09
N VAL A 12 14.98 -1.87 0.83
CA VAL A 12 16.19 -1.38 0.17
C VAL A 12 16.73 -0.23 1.02
N CYS A 13 17.96 -0.36 1.49
CA CYS A 13 18.63 0.68 2.30
C CYS A 13 17.77 1.14 3.50
N SER A 14 17.19 0.18 4.22
CA SER A 14 16.34 0.40 5.38
C SER A 14 15.01 1.08 5.06
N GLN A 15 14.66 1.16 3.78
CA GLN A 15 13.36 1.68 3.34
C GLN A 15 12.56 0.58 2.67
N LYS A 16 11.26 0.61 2.88
CA LYS A 16 10.36 -0.32 2.19
C LYS A 16 9.90 0.34 0.89
N VAL A 17 9.95 -0.42 -0.20
CA VAL A 17 9.56 0.07 -1.52
C VAL A 17 8.70 -0.98 -2.21
N ILE A 18 7.81 -0.52 -3.07
CA ILE A 18 7.02 -1.39 -3.93
C ILE A 18 7.77 -1.54 -5.24
N VAL A 19 8.02 -2.77 -5.64
CA VAL A 19 8.70 -3.08 -6.90
C VAL A 19 7.85 -4.06 -7.70
N ALA A 20 8.01 -4.02 -9.03
CA ALA A 20 7.37 -4.99 -9.90
C ALA A 20 8.17 -6.28 -9.89
N GLU A 21 7.49 -7.39 -9.60
CA GLU A 21 8.10 -8.71 -9.56
C GLU A 21 8.28 -9.25 -10.97
N GLY A 22 9.41 -9.91 -11.22
CA GLY A 22 9.65 -10.59 -12.48
C GLY A 22 10.09 -9.71 -13.63
N LEU A 23 10.35 -8.44 -13.38
CA LEU A 23 10.91 -7.57 -14.40
C LEU A 23 12.41 -7.81 -14.52
N GLU A 24 12.89 -7.90 -15.75
CA GLU A 24 14.31 -8.06 -16.04
C GLU A 24 15.11 -6.81 -15.72
N ALA A 25 14.46 -5.66 -15.77
CA ALA A 25 15.08 -4.39 -15.44
C ALA A 25 14.25 -3.67 -14.39
N VAL A 26 14.91 -3.19 -13.34
CA VAL A 26 14.26 -2.38 -12.33
C VAL A 26 14.24 -0.93 -12.82
N ASP A 27 13.06 -0.39 -12.96
CA ASP A 27 12.90 1.02 -13.29
C ASP A 27 12.83 1.80 -11.98
N PHE A 28 13.96 2.35 -11.57
CA PHE A 28 14.05 3.09 -10.31
C PHE A 28 13.15 4.33 -10.27
N GLY A 29 12.74 4.84 -11.41
CA GLY A 29 11.80 5.94 -11.47
C GLY A 29 10.37 5.56 -11.11
N LYS A 30 10.09 4.26 -11.07
CA LYS A 30 8.76 3.73 -10.72
C LYS A 30 8.70 3.09 -9.34
N LEU A 31 9.79 3.17 -8.58
CA LEU A 31 9.77 2.67 -7.21
C LEU A 31 8.93 3.59 -6.34
N ILE A 32 8.08 2.97 -5.52
CA ILE A 32 7.24 3.70 -4.58
C ILE A 32 7.78 3.44 -3.19
N SER A 33 8.25 4.50 -2.53
CA SER A 33 8.72 4.40 -1.15
C SER A 33 7.52 4.34 -0.21
N LEU A 34 7.61 3.49 0.80
CA LEU A 34 6.57 3.35 1.81
C LEU A 34 7.14 3.73 3.18
N ASN A 35 6.43 4.58 3.91
CA ASN A 35 6.71 4.72 5.34
C ASN A 35 6.08 3.52 6.08
N ASP A 36 6.27 3.45 7.40
CA ASP A 36 5.81 2.29 8.17
C ASP A 36 4.30 2.12 8.08
N SER A 37 3.54 3.19 8.15
CA SER A 37 2.08 3.10 8.08
C SER A 37 1.60 2.69 6.70
N ALA A 38 2.23 3.19 5.64
CA ALA A 38 1.89 2.80 4.27
C ALA A 38 2.21 1.33 4.02
N ALA A 39 3.34 0.85 4.54
CA ALA A 39 3.70 -0.57 4.44
C ALA A 39 2.68 -1.45 5.17
N PHE A 40 2.20 -0.99 6.32
CA PHE A 40 1.16 -1.71 7.05
C PHE A 40 -0.14 -1.79 6.25
N VAL A 41 -0.56 -0.67 5.63
CA VAL A 41 -1.75 -0.66 4.76
C VAL A 41 -1.58 -1.63 3.59
N TRP A 42 -0.40 -1.66 2.98
CA TRP A 42 -0.12 -2.62 1.90
C TRP A 42 -0.30 -4.06 2.36
N GLN A 43 0.23 -4.39 3.55
CA GLN A 43 0.10 -5.73 4.11
C GLN A 43 -1.36 -6.09 4.37
N LEU A 44 -2.14 -5.16 4.88
CA LEU A 44 -3.57 -5.37 5.09
C LEU A 44 -4.29 -5.62 3.77
N ALA A 45 -3.95 -4.85 2.74
CA ALA A 45 -4.55 -5.02 1.42
C ALA A 45 -4.21 -6.38 0.82
N GLU A 46 -2.98 -6.84 0.97
CA GLU A 46 -2.57 -8.17 0.53
C GLU A 46 -3.37 -9.27 1.25
N LYS A 47 -3.53 -9.09 2.56
CA LYS A 47 -4.23 -10.07 3.39
C LYS A 47 -5.72 -10.13 3.08
N GLN A 48 -6.35 -8.99 2.82
CA GLN A 48 -7.77 -8.94 2.53
C GLN A 48 -8.11 -9.37 1.10
N GLY A 49 -7.19 -9.13 0.17
CA GLY A 49 -7.42 -9.41 -1.24
C GLY A 49 -8.30 -8.35 -1.88
N ASP A 50 -9.60 -8.46 -1.71
CA ASP A 50 -10.55 -7.43 -2.16
C ASP A 50 -10.85 -6.52 -0.98
N PHE A 51 -10.42 -5.27 -1.07
CA PHE A 51 -10.47 -4.34 0.04
C PHE A 51 -11.18 -3.04 -0.33
N THR A 52 -11.62 -2.32 0.71
CA THR A 52 -12.17 -0.96 0.56
C THR A 52 -11.42 -0.03 1.51
N VAL A 53 -11.63 1.28 1.34
CA VAL A 53 -11.07 2.25 2.29
C VAL A 53 -11.55 1.92 3.71
N GLU A 54 -12.83 1.62 3.86
CA GLU A 54 -13.44 1.33 5.16
C GLU A 54 -12.87 0.05 5.76
N SER A 55 -12.68 -1.00 4.97
CA SER A 55 -12.17 -2.27 5.48
C SER A 55 -10.71 -2.14 5.93
N LEU A 56 -9.91 -1.37 5.21
CA LEU A 56 -8.53 -1.11 5.60
C LEU A 56 -8.47 -0.22 6.83
N ALA A 57 -9.32 0.82 6.88
CA ALA A 57 -9.34 1.73 8.02
C ALA A 57 -9.74 1.02 9.31
N ALA A 58 -10.71 0.12 9.25
CA ALA A 58 -11.14 -0.64 10.40
C ALA A 58 -9.98 -1.44 11.03
N GLU A 59 -9.20 -2.11 10.19
CA GLU A 59 -8.04 -2.87 10.66
C GLU A 59 -6.90 -1.96 11.10
N PHE A 60 -6.69 -0.86 10.38
CA PHE A 60 -5.65 0.11 10.71
C PHE A 60 -5.87 0.70 12.10
N CYS A 61 -7.11 1.04 12.45
CA CYS A 61 -7.45 1.61 13.75
C CYS A 61 -7.24 0.65 14.92
N LYS A 62 -7.24 -0.65 14.65
CA LYS A 62 -6.93 -1.65 15.69
C LYS A 62 -5.47 -1.65 16.08
N GLU A 63 -4.60 -1.33 15.13
CA GLU A 63 -3.16 -1.36 15.34
C GLU A 63 -2.62 0.03 15.74
N TYR A 64 -3.15 1.08 15.16
CA TYR A 64 -2.73 2.45 15.43
C TYR A 64 -3.83 3.19 16.19
N ASP A 65 -3.43 3.95 17.20
CA ASP A 65 -4.37 4.73 18.00
C ASP A 65 -4.77 6.00 17.26
N THR A 66 -5.72 5.86 16.35
CA THR A 66 -6.23 6.96 15.53
C THR A 66 -7.73 6.79 15.34
N ASP A 67 -8.46 7.87 15.07
CA ASP A 67 -9.87 7.76 14.78
C ASP A 67 -10.10 7.25 13.35
N GLU A 68 -11.27 6.64 13.15
CA GLU A 68 -11.60 6.00 11.88
C GLU A 68 -11.67 7.01 10.73
N LYS A 69 -12.17 8.20 10.98
CA LYS A 69 -12.29 9.24 9.97
C LYS A 69 -10.91 9.68 9.45
N THR A 70 -9.98 9.90 10.36
CA THR A 70 -8.60 10.23 10.00
C THR A 70 -7.95 9.10 9.22
N ALA A 71 -8.13 7.85 9.68
CA ALA A 71 -7.60 6.69 9.01
C ALA A 71 -8.17 6.54 7.60
N GLN A 72 -9.48 6.74 7.42
CA GLN A 72 -10.09 6.67 6.10
C GLN A 72 -9.54 7.74 5.16
N ASN A 73 -9.35 8.96 5.64
CA ASN A 73 -8.81 10.03 4.80
C ASN A 73 -7.38 9.73 4.37
N ASP A 74 -6.54 9.28 5.29
CA ASP A 74 -5.14 8.96 5.00
C ASP A 74 -5.04 7.78 4.03
N ILE A 75 -5.83 6.73 4.26
CA ILE A 75 -5.83 5.56 3.41
C ILE A 75 -6.36 5.90 2.02
N ARG A 76 -7.39 6.74 1.93
CA ARG A 76 -7.93 7.17 0.64
C ARG A 76 -6.88 7.89 -0.19
N GLU A 77 -6.15 8.82 0.41
CA GLU A 77 -5.07 9.53 -0.28
C GLU A 77 -3.98 8.57 -0.76
N LEU A 78 -3.62 7.62 0.09
CA LEU A 78 -2.61 6.62 -0.25
C LEU A 78 -3.07 5.75 -1.41
N LEU A 79 -4.31 5.28 -1.39
CA LEU A 79 -4.87 4.47 -2.47
C LEU A 79 -4.98 5.24 -3.78
N GLU A 80 -5.30 6.54 -3.71
CA GLU A 80 -5.32 7.38 -4.92
C GLU A 80 -3.95 7.44 -5.56
N LYS A 81 -2.90 7.61 -4.76
CA LYS A 81 -1.52 7.61 -5.28
C LYS A 81 -1.17 6.26 -5.91
N TRP A 82 -1.56 5.18 -5.26
CA TRP A 82 -1.29 3.83 -5.76
C TRP A 82 -2.07 3.56 -7.06
N GLN A 83 -3.30 4.05 -7.18
CA GLN A 83 -4.08 3.91 -8.41
C GLN A 83 -3.43 4.69 -9.56
N LYS A 84 -2.94 5.89 -9.30
CA LYS A 84 -2.25 6.70 -10.31
C LYS A 84 -0.95 6.03 -10.76
N THR A 85 -0.27 5.36 -9.87
CA THR A 85 0.97 4.64 -10.18
C THR A 85 0.68 3.31 -10.86
N GLY A 86 -0.53 2.77 -10.71
CA GLY A 86 -0.93 1.53 -11.36
C GLY A 86 -0.71 0.27 -10.54
N VAL A 87 -0.53 0.38 -9.22
CA VAL A 87 -0.35 -0.80 -8.36
C VAL A 87 -1.65 -1.27 -7.71
N VAL A 88 -2.72 -0.51 -7.85
CA VAL A 88 -4.06 -0.87 -7.38
C VAL A 88 -5.01 -0.85 -8.58
N GLU A 89 -5.81 -1.90 -8.68
CA GLU A 89 -6.85 -2.00 -9.70
C GLU A 89 -8.07 -1.17 -9.34
#